data_c19731cdd37f695bc414695e759c5a7f
#
_entry.id   c19731cdd37f695bc414695e759c5a7f
#
_cell.length_a   1.000
_cell.length_b   1.000
_cell.length_c   1.000
_cell.angle_alpha   90.00
_cell.angle_beta   90.00
_cell.angle_gamma   90.00
#
_symmetry.space_group_name_H-M   'P 1'
#
loop_
_entity.id
_entity.type
_entity.pdbx_description
1 polymer ?
#
loop_
_entity_poly.entity_id
_entity_poly.type
_entity_poly.pdbx_seq_one_letter_code
_entity_poly.pdbx_strand_id
1 'polypeptide(L)'
;MQRTGKAVICRELNQPVVVETIVIDGPKRGEVTLRIAACGVCHSDLSATNGTIPLPPPLVLGHEAAGEVIEAGEGVSSLAVGDHVVTNFIYMCGKCRFCSAGRPVLCIEQGKALTTPPEGTPRTHDAAGKPLNIFSGCGVMAEYATLSTDNLVKIDPKIPLDRAALVGCAVTTGVGAVFNTARVEPGSIVAVFGCGGVGLNVIQGARIAGAERILALATRESKLEM
;
A
#
# COMPACT_ATOMS: atom_id res chain seq x y z
N MET A 1 -23.41 -0.66 0.19
CA MET A 1 -23.96 -0.26 1.53
C MET A 1 -22.89 0.47 2.32
N GLN A 2 -23.28 1.45 3.19
CA GLN A 2 -22.32 2.02 4.16
C GLN A 2 -21.91 0.97 5.20
N ARG A 3 -20.65 1.07 5.66
CA ARG A 3 -20.08 0.23 6.72
C ARG A 3 -19.41 1.08 7.76
N THR A 4 -19.44 0.61 9.00
CA THR A 4 -18.77 1.25 10.13
C THR A 4 -17.63 0.34 10.60
N GLY A 5 -16.48 0.91 10.89
CA GLY A 5 -15.31 0.18 11.37
C GLY A 5 -14.32 1.10 12.06
N LYS A 6 -13.22 0.54 12.56
CA LYS A 6 -12.12 1.28 13.18
C LYS A 6 -11.05 1.62 12.13
N ALA A 7 -10.38 2.77 12.30
CA ALA A 7 -9.21 3.15 11.51
C ALA A 7 -8.18 3.90 12.35
N VAL A 8 -6.93 3.85 11.91
CA VAL A 8 -5.83 4.66 12.45
C VAL A 8 -5.79 5.99 11.70
N ILE A 9 -5.92 7.09 12.43
CA ILE A 9 -6.05 8.44 11.86
C ILE A 9 -4.97 9.36 12.43
N CYS A 10 -4.27 10.06 11.54
CA CYS A 10 -3.50 11.25 11.88
C CYS A 10 -4.44 12.45 11.85
N ARG A 11 -4.82 12.97 13.02
CA ARG A 11 -5.70 14.13 13.13
C ARG A 11 -4.96 15.44 12.96
N GLU A 12 -3.69 15.47 13.40
CA GLU A 12 -2.82 16.64 13.37
C GLU A 12 -1.36 16.19 13.22
N LEU A 13 -0.55 16.95 12.50
CA LEU A 13 0.86 16.63 12.31
C LEU A 13 1.63 16.72 13.65
N ASN A 14 2.60 15.82 13.81
CA ASN A 14 3.43 15.70 15.01
C ASN A 14 2.67 15.40 16.31
N GLN A 15 1.43 14.95 16.21
CA GLN A 15 0.66 14.44 17.34
C GLN A 15 0.51 12.91 17.24
N PRO A 16 0.25 12.23 18.37
CA PRO A 16 -0.05 10.80 18.35
C PRO A 16 -1.24 10.48 17.43
N VAL A 17 -1.14 9.40 16.68
CA VAL A 17 -2.25 8.88 15.90
C VAL A 17 -3.33 8.31 16.82
N VAL A 18 -4.57 8.34 16.37
CA VAL A 18 -5.73 7.86 17.14
C VAL A 18 -6.44 6.72 16.39
N VAL A 19 -7.06 5.83 17.13
CA VAL A 19 -7.94 4.79 16.60
C VAL A 19 -9.38 5.22 16.80
N GLU A 20 -10.08 5.52 15.72
CA GLU A 20 -11.45 6.04 15.77
C GLU A 20 -12.40 5.22 14.92
N THR A 21 -13.69 5.42 15.16
CA THR A 21 -14.75 4.89 14.31
C THR A 21 -14.89 5.75 13.07
N ILE A 22 -14.90 5.09 11.93
CA ILE A 22 -15.14 5.69 10.62
C ILE A 22 -16.35 5.07 9.95
N VAL A 23 -16.88 5.79 8.97
CA VAL A 23 -17.94 5.33 8.07
C VAL A 23 -17.36 5.23 6.67
N ILE A 24 -17.52 4.08 6.04
CA ILE A 24 -17.09 3.80 4.67
C ILE A 24 -18.32 3.72 3.77
N ASP A 25 -18.35 4.53 2.72
CA ASP A 25 -19.39 4.44 1.69
C ASP A 25 -19.20 3.20 0.83
N GLY A 26 -20.31 2.65 0.35
CA GLY A 26 -20.30 1.54 -0.62
C GLY A 26 -19.59 1.91 -1.92
N PRO A 27 -19.12 0.89 -2.67
CA PRO A 27 -18.35 1.09 -3.88
C PRO A 27 -19.20 1.68 -5.01
N LYS A 28 -18.65 2.61 -5.76
CA LYS A 28 -19.19 3.11 -7.02
C LYS A 28 -18.63 2.31 -8.21
N ARG A 29 -18.88 2.80 -9.40
CA ARG A 29 -18.41 2.18 -10.65
C ARG A 29 -16.88 2.04 -10.63
N GLY A 30 -16.39 0.81 -10.87
CA GLY A 30 -14.94 0.51 -10.88
C GLY A 30 -14.28 0.41 -9.51
N GLU A 31 -15.08 0.42 -8.44
CA GLU A 31 -14.58 0.29 -7.06
C GLU A 31 -15.05 -1.02 -6.42
N VAL A 32 -14.35 -1.44 -5.38
CA VAL A 32 -14.76 -2.53 -4.50
C VAL A 32 -14.59 -2.11 -3.05
N THR A 33 -15.39 -2.69 -2.15
CA THR A 33 -15.17 -2.59 -0.71
C THR A 33 -14.46 -3.84 -0.22
N LEU A 34 -13.39 -3.61 0.54
CA LEU A 34 -12.58 -4.64 1.17
C LEU A 34 -12.89 -4.76 2.65
N ARG A 35 -12.84 -5.98 3.18
CA ARG A 35 -12.55 -6.27 4.57
C ARG A 35 -11.05 -6.48 4.68
N ILE A 36 -10.36 -5.59 5.39
CA ILE A 36 -8.91 -5.66 5.56
C ILE A 36 -8.59 -6.74 6.58
N ALA A 37 -7.73 -7.67 6.21
CA ALA A 37 -7.25 -8.74 7.07
C ALA A 37 -5.96 -8.38 7.80
N ALA A 38 -5.07 -7.66 7.12
CA ALA A 38 -3.80 -7.18 7.68
C ALA A 38 -3.33 -5.92 6.94
N CYS A 39 -2.63 -5.06 7.68
CA CYS A 39 -1.94 -3.89 7.13
C CYS A 39 -0.54 -3.82 7.73
N GLY A 40 0.47 -3.69 6.89
CA GLY A 40 1.83 -3.41 7.30
C GLY A 40 1.98 -1.98 7.81
N VAL A 41 2.96 -1.76 8.68
CA VAL A 41 3.36 -0.42 9.15
C VAL A 41 4.67 -0.04 8.46
N CYS A 42 4.61 0.99 7.63
CA CYS A 42 5.76 1.48 6.88
C CYS A 42 6.30 2.79 7.49
N HIS A 43 7.58 3.07 7.27
CA HIS A 43 8.15 4.37 7.65
C HIS A 43 7.47 5.54 6.92
N SER A 44 6.86 5.29 5.76
CA SER A 44 6.09 6.30 5.03
C SER A 44 4.84 6.77 5.80
N ASP A 45 4.21 5.90 6.60
CA ASP A 45 3.10 6.30 7.47
C ASP A 45 3.59 7.29 8.53
N LEU A 46 4.75 7.02 9.16
CA LEU A 46 5.39 7.95 10.10
C LEU A 46 5.77 9.27 9.42
N SER A 47 6.29 9.20 8.18
CA SER A 47 6.63 10.39 7.39
C SER A 47 5.41 11.23 7.03
N ALA A 48 4.24 10.62 6.88
CA ALA A 48 2.97 11.34 6.71
C ALA A 48 2.50 12.01 8.01
N THR A 49 2.71 11.38 9.17
CA THR A 49 2.29 11.96 10.46
C THR A 49 3.16 13.13 10.92
N ASN A 50 4.42 13.19 10.50
CA ASN A 50 5.34 14.28 10.87
C ASN A 50 5.49 15.36 9.79
N GLY A 51 4.75 15.24 8.66
CA GLY A 51 4.76 16.21 7.57
C GLY A 51 5.95 16.11 6.61
N THR A 52 6.85 15.11 6.76
CA THR A 52 7.92 14.84 5.78
C THR A 52 7.32 14.49 4.42
N ILE A 53 6.23 13.72 4.40
CA ILE A 53 5.35 13.58 3.24
C ILE A 53 4.20 14.58 3.46
N PRO A 54 4.10 15.66 2.66
CA PRO A 54 3.19 16.78 2.92
C PRO A 54 1.74 16.46 2.51
N LEU A 55 1.07 15.64 3.29
CA LEU A 55 -0.35 15.31 3.10
C LEU A 55 -1.20 15.98 4.18
N PRO A 56 -2.38 16.53 3.83
CA PRO A 56 -3.21 17.27 4.76
C PRO A 56 -3.95 16.33 5.72
N PRO A 57 -3.86 16.53 7.07
CA PRO A 57 -4.77 15.90 8.02
C PRO A 57 -6.21 16.48 7.91
N PRO A 58 -7.26 15.78 8.40
CA PRO A 58 -7.20 14.44 8.97
C PRO A 58 -6.97 13.36 7.91
N LEU A 59 -6.09 12.41 8.20
CA LEU A 59 -5.61 11.42 7.23
C LEU A 59 -5.72 10.00 7.80
N VAL A 60 -6.47 9.12 7.15
CA VAL A 60 -6.47 7.68 7.43
C VAL A 60 -5.19 7.09 6.86
N LEU A 61 -4.40 6.45 7.71
CA LEU A 61 -3.09 5.89 7.36
C LEU A 61 -3.21 4.53 6.65
N GLY A 62 -2.05 4.02 6.22
CA GLY A 62 -1.92 2.68 5.63
C GLY A 62 -2.01 2.66 4.12
N HIS A 63 -1.07 1.90 3.52
CA HIS A 63 -0.97 1.72 2.06
C HIS A 63 -0.48 0.31 1.69
N GLU A 64 -0.23 -0.53 2.68
CA GLU A 64 0.39 -1.85 2.56
C GLU A 64 -0.53 -2.89 3.21
N ALA A 65 -1.58 -3.32 2.49
CA ALA A 65 -2.59 -4.20 3.06
C ALA A 65 -2.98 -5.36 2.15
N ALA A 66 -3.57 -6.37 2.77
CA ALA A 66 -4.29 -7.43 2.09
C ALA A 66 -5.66 -7.64 2.74
N GLY A 67 -6.62 -8.07 1.95
CA GLY A 67 -7.98 -8.28 2.40
C GLY A 67 -8.81 -9.07 1.40
N GLU A 68 -10.09 -9.17 1.72
CA GLU A 68 -11.09 -9.86 0.92
C GLU A 68 -12.06 -8.84 0.33
N VAL A 69 -12.41 -8.99 -0.92
CA VAL A 69 -13.48 -8.23 -1.58
C VAL A 69 -14.83 -8.67 -1.00
N ILE A 70 -15.56 -7.75 -0.39
CA ILE A 70 -16.88 -8.03 0.22
C ILE A 70 -18.06 -7.35 -0.50
N GLU A 71 -17.76 -6.40 -1.38
CA GLU A 71 -18.77 -5.73 -2.21
C GLU A 71 -18.10 -5.20 -3.48
N ALA A 72 -18.73 -5.36 -4.63
CA ALA A 72 -18.24 -4.85 -5.91
C ALA A 72 -19.22 -3.83 -6.48
N GLY A 73 -18.70 -2.72 -6.98
CA GLY A 73 -19.46 -1.68 -7.63
C GLY A 73 -19.79 -2.01 -9.08
N GLU A 74 -20.57 -1.13 -9.70
CA GLU A 74 -20.97 -1.28 -11.10
C GLU A 74 -19.74 -1.35 -12.02
N GLY A 75 -19.80 -2.22 -13.03
CA GLY A 75 -18.76 -2.35 -14.06
C GLY A 75 -17.49 -3.04 -13.63
N VAL A 76 -17.38 -3.51 -12.38
CA VAL A 76 -16.25 -4.32 -11.93
C VAL A 76 -16.38 -5.72 -12.54
N SER A 77 -15.38 -6.12 -13.34
CA SER A 77 -15.29 -7.46 -13.96
C SER A 77 -14.00 -8.19 -13.63
N SER A 78 -12.98 -7.46 -13.11
CA SER A 78 -11.67 -8.02 -12.79
C SER A 78 -11.59 -8.67 -11.42
N LEU A 79 -12.52 -8.33 -10.52
CA LEU A 79 -12.63 -8.81 -9.14
C LEU A 79 -14.06 -9.27 -8.83
N ALA A 80 -14.18 -10.26 -7.97
CA ALA A 80 -15.45 -10.76 -7.46
C ALA A 80 -15.45 -10.78 -5.92
N VAL A 81 -16.65 -10.78 -5.33
CA VAL A 81 -16.79 -10.99 -3.87
C VAL A 81 -16.19 -12.33 -3.48
N GLY A 82 -15.38 -12.33 -2.41
CA GLY A 82 -14.60 -13.48 -1.95
C GLY A 82 -13.16 -13.52 -2.49
N ASP A 83 -12.81 -12.68 -3.47
CA ASP A 83 -11.43 -12.61 -3.96
C ASP A 83 -10.49 -12.03 -2.90
N HIS A 84 -9.33 -12.65 -2.75
CA HIS A 84 -8.22 -12.12 -1.96
C HIS A 84 -7.41 -11.14 -2.81
N VAL A 85 -7.08 -9.99 -2.22
CA VAL A 85 -6.34 -8.93 -2.91
C VAL A 85 -5.26 -8.34 -2.02
N VAL A 86 -4.21 -7.79 -2.65
CA VAL A 86 -3.25 -6.89 -2.04
C VAL A 86 -3.41 -5.49 -2.62
N THR A 87 -3.11 -4.47 -1.81
CA THR A 87 -3.16 -3.07 -2.24
C THR A 87 -1.93 -2.68 -3.04
N ASN A 88 -2.13 -1.81 -4.02
CA ASN A 88 -1.10 -1.08 -4.74
C ASN A 88 -1.35 0.42 -4.55
N PHE A 89 -0.43 1.11 -3.89
CA PHE A 89 -0.54 2.54 -3.62
C PHE A 89 -0.09 3.43 -4.79
N ILE A 90 0.41 2.84 -5.88
CA ILE A 90 0.79 3.56 -7.09
C ILE A 90 -0.39 3.55 -8.06
N TYR A 91 -1.11 4.66 -8.12
CA TYR A 91 -2.19 4.81 -9.09
C TYR A 91 -1.65 4.88 -10.53
N MET A 92 -2.30 4.15 -11.43
CA MET A 92 -1.91 4.05 -12.84
C MET A 92 -3.13 4.28 -13.72
N CYS A 93 -3.15 5.37 -14.49
CA CYS A 93 -4.28 5.67 -15.37
C CYS A 93 -4.38 4.79 -16.63
N GLY A 94 -3.37 3.97 -16.93
CA GLY A 94 -3.31 3.05 -18.07
C GLY A 94 -3.13 3.71 -19.45
N LYS A 95 -3.35 5.02 -19.60
CA LYS A 95 -3.44 5.71 -20.90
C LYS A 95 -2.44 6.86 -21.13
N CYS A 96 -1.74 7.35 -20.13
CA CYS A 96 -0.74 8.40 -20.32
C CYS A 96 0.52 7.87 -21.04
N ARG A 97 1.35 8.78 -21.52
CA ARG A 97 2.59 8.44 -22.23
C ARG A 97 3.49 7.44 -21.50
N PHE A 98 3.54 7.51 -20.19
CA PHE A 98 4.36 6.58 -19.37
C PHE A 98 3.69 5.23 -19.23
N CYS A 99 2.38 5.19 -18.94
CA CYS A 99 1.65 3.92 -18.85
C CYS A 99 1.68 3.17 -20.18
N SER A 100 1.43 3.88 -21.31
CA SER A 100 1.47 3.28 -22.65
C SER A 100 2.88 2.80 -23.04
N ALA A 101 3.94 3.36 -22.46
CA ALA A 101 5.32 2.94 -22.65
C ALA A 101 5.78 1.84 -21.67
N GLY A 102 4.87 1.21 -20.90
CA GLY A 102 5.20 0.18 -19.92
C GLY A 102 5.93 0.71 -18.66
N ARG A 103 5.83 2.00 -18.38
CA ARG A 103 6.45 2.66 -17.22
C ARG A 103 5.40 3.29 -16.29
N PRO A 104 4.42 2.51 -15.79
CA PRO A 104 3.28 3.02 -15.04
C PRO A 104 3.67 3.70 -13.73
N VAL A 105 4.80 3.34 -13.13
CA VAL A 105 5.34 4.01 -11.93
C VAL A 105 5.59 5.51 -12.13
N LEU A 106 5.70 5.97 -13.38
CA LEU A 106 5.84 7.39 -13.75
C LEU A 106 4.52 8.00 -14.23
N CYS A 107 3.38 7.42 -13.91
CA CYS A 107 2.08 7.92 -14.32
C CYS A 107 1.91 9.39 -13.89
N ILE A 108 1.56 10.26 -14.85
CA ILE A 108 1.36 11.70 -14.58
C ILE A 108 0.09 12.00 -13.77
N GLU A 109 -0.79 11.04 -13.64
CA GLU A 109 -2.07 11.16 -12.91
C GLU A 109 -1.97 10.68 -11.45
N GLN A 110 -0.80 10.23 -10.98
CA GLN A 110 -0.62 9.74 -9.60
C GLN A 110 -1.07 10.75 -8.54
N GLY A 111 -0.82 12.03 -8.78
CA GLY A 111 -1.19 13.10 -7.85
C GLY A 111 -2.68 13.19 -7.56
N LYS A 112 -3.53 12.67 -8.45
CA LYS A 112 -5.00 12.68 -8.26
C LYS A 112 -5.48 11.69 -7.20
N ALA A 113 -4.68 10.68 -6.89
CA ALA A 113 -5.04 9.61 -5.96
C ALA A 113 -4.20 9.62 -4.66
N LEU A 114 -3.64 10.76 -4.27
CA LEU A 114 -2.80 10.82 -3.07
C LEU A 114 -3.62 10.86 -1.77
N THR A 115 -4.76 11.54 -1.77
CA THR A 115 -5.56 11.78 -0.55
C THR A 115 -7.03 11.42 -0.71
N THR A 116 -7.46 11.11 -1.93
CA THR A 116 -8.82 10.69 -2.28
C THR A 116 -8.75 9.57 -3.29
N PRO A 117 -9.84 8.80 -3.52
CA PRO A 117 -9.96 7.95 -4.69
C PRO A 117 -9.71 8.73 -5.99
N PRO A 118 -9.25 8.08 -7.07
CA PRO A 118 -8.87 8.76 -8.33
C PRO A 118 -9.94 9.67 -8.94
N GLU A 119 -11.22 9.36 -8.74
CA GLU A 119 -12.35 10.18 -9.20
C GLU A 119 -12.64 11.38 -8.28
N GLY A 120 -11.88 11.57 -7.19
CA GLY A 120 -11.93 12.74 -6.32
C GLY A 120 -13.05 12.76 -5.28
N THR A 121 -13.93 11.75 -5.23
CA THR A 121 -15.02 11.70 -4.25
C THR A 121 -14.62 10.86 -3.03
N PRO A 122 -14.52 11.42 -1.82
CA PRO A 122 -14.22 10.67 -0.61
C PRO A 122 -15.22 9.51 -0.39
N ARG A 123 -14.70 8.38 0.08
CA ARG A 123 -15.48 7.21 0.51
C ARG A 123 -15.41 7.01 2.02
N THR A 124 -14.50 7.71 2.69
CA THR A 124 -14.22 7.56 4.11
C THR A 124 -14.60 8.84 4.84
N HIS A 125 -15.37 8.68 5.91
CA HIS A 125 -15.90 9.78 6.72
C HIS A 125 -15.67 9.48 8.21
N ASP A 126 -15.57 10.49 9.04
CA ASP A 126 -15.63 10.32 10.49
C ASP A 126 -17.06 10.04 10.95
N ALA A 127 -17.24 9.77 12.25
CA ALA A 127 -18.54 9.46 12.82
C ALA A 127 -19.56 10.63 12.73
N ALA A 128 -19.10 11.85 12.47
CA ALA A 128 -19.94 13.03 12.24
C ALA A 128 -20.27 13.22 10.74
N GLY A 129 -19.80 12.34 9.86
CA GLY A 129 -20.01 12.42 8.41
C GLY A 129 -19.06 13.38 7.68
N LYS A 130 -18.01 13.88 8.35
CA LYS A 130 -17.01 14.74 7.73
C LYS A 130 -16.02 13.89 6.92
N PRO A 131 -15.72 14.25 5.67
CA PRO A 131 -14.76 13.52 4.84
C PRO A 131 -13.37 13.44 5.48
N LEU A 132 -12.73 12.28 5.36
CA LEU A 132 -11.35 12.05 5.74
C LEU A 132 -10.50 11.85 4.50
N ASN A 133 -9.28 12.38 4.50
CA ASN A 133 -8.27 12.04 3.52
C ASN A 133 -7.78 10.60 3.74
N ILE A 134 -7.30 9.96 2.68
CA ILE A 134 -6.74 8.61 2.71
C ILE A 134 -5.30 8.61 2.22
N PHE A 135 -4.40 7.95 2.92
CA PHE A 135 -2.99 7.95 2.56
C PHE A 135 -2.76 7.17 1.27
N SER A 136 -2.12 7.83 0.30
CA SER A 136 -1.74 7.26 -1.01
C SER A 136 -2.92 6.59 -1.75
N GLY A 137 -4.11 7.19 -1.67
CA GLY A 137 -5.30 6.65 -2.30
C GLY A 137 -5.81 5.33 -1.71
N CYS A 138 -5.24 4.91 -0.59
CA CYS A 138 -5.55 3.63 0.07
C CYS A 138 -6.25 3.82 1.42
N GLY A 139 -5.57 4.39 2.43
CA GLY A 139 -6.13 4.57 3.77
C GLY A 139 -6.54 3.24 4.43
N VAL A 140 -5.67 2.24 4.36
CA VAL A 140 -6.01 0.84 4.67
C VAL A 140 -5.57 0.37 6.08
N MET A 141 -5.07 1.25 6.94
CA MET A 141 -5.04 0.97 8.39
C MET A 141 -6.44 1.12 8.98
N ALA A 142 -7.37 0.33 8.46
CA ALA A 142 -8.78 0.33 8.78
C ALA A 142 -9.36 -1.08 8.69
N GLU A 143 -10.51 -1.35 9.31
CA GLU A 143 -11.20 -2.63 9.17
C GLU A 143 -11.83 -2.82 7.78
N TYR A 144 -12.25 -1.70 7.18
CA TYR A 144 -12.82 -1.67 5.83
C TYR A 144 -12.25 -0.51 5.02
N ALA A 145 -12.16 -0.70 3.70
CA ALA A 145 -11.79 0.34 2.76
C ALA A 145 -12.54 0.16 1.44
N THR A 146 -12.98 1.26 0.80
CA THR A 146 -13.52 1.24 -0.55
C THR A 146 -12.49 1.87 -1.49
N LEU A 147 -12.02 1.08 -2.46
CA LEU A 147 -10.89 1.41 -3.33
C LEU A 147 -11.24 1.17 -4.80
N SER A 148 -10.55 1.90 -5.69
CA SER A 148 -10.54 1.58 -7.12
C SER A 148 -9.91 0.20 -7.37
N THR A 149 -10.43 -0.53 -8.34
CA THR A 149 -9.83 -1.80 -8.79
C THR A 149 -8.41 -1.62 -9.30
N ASP A 150 -8.04 -0.41 -9.77
CA ASP A 150 -6.67 -0.08 -10.22
C ASP A 150 -5.64 -0.06 -9.08
N ASN A 151 -6.10 0.06 -7.84
CA ASN A 151 -5.27 -0.02 -6.63
C ASN A 151 -5.17 -1.44 -6.04
N LEU A 152 -5.65 -2.46 -6.76
CA LEU A 152 -5.78 -3.81 -6.22
C LEU A 152 -5.21 -4.86 -7.17
N VAL A 153 -4.54 -5.85 -6.59
CA VAL A 153 -4.04 -7.01 -7.32
C VAL A 153 -4.62 -8.26 -6.69
N LYS A 154 -5.35 -9.05 -7.48
CA LYS A 154 -5.87 -10.35 -7.06
C LYS A 154 -4.72 -11.33 -6.81
N ILE A 155 -4.81 -12.08 -5.73
CA ILE A 155 -3.83 -13.10 -5.34
C ILE A 155 -4.50 -14.47 -5.17
N ASP A 156 -3.68 -15.52 -5.17
CA ASP A 156 -4.14 -16.88 -4.86
C ASP A 156 -4.68 -16.91 -3.41
N PRO A 157 -5.92 -17.39 -3.18
CA PRO A 157 -6.54 -17.45 -1.85
C PRO A 157 -5.79 -18.35 -0.86
N LYS A 158 -4.86 -19.16 -1.32
CA LYS A 158 -3.98 -19.97 -0.45
C LYS A 158 -2.88 -19.14 0.22
N ILE A 159 -2.60 -17.93 -0.28
CA ILE A 159 -1.58 -17.07 0.31
C ILE A 159 -2.14 -16.45 1.59
N PRO A 160 -1.48 -16.61 2.75
CA PRO A 160 -1.92 -16.00 4.01
C PRO A 160 -1.93 -14.48 3.89
N LEU A 161 -3.06 -13.86 4.21
CA LEU A 161 -3.27 -12.41 4.02
C LEU A 161 -2.37 -11.54 4.90
N ASP A 162 -1.98 -12.02 6.08
CA ASP A 162 -1.04 -11.34 6.97
C ASP A 162 0.35 -11.16 6.34
N ARG A 163 0.78 -12.13 5.53
CA ARG A 163 2.05 -12.07 4.77
C ARG A 163 1.87 -11.34 3.45
N ALA A 164 0.75 -11.56 2.78
CA ALA A 164 0.43 -10.93 1.51
C ALA A 164 0.40 -9.39 1.63
N ALA A 165 -0.04 -8.85 2.77
CA ALA A 165 -0.06 -7.41 3.02
C ALA A 165 1.29 -6.74 2.73
N LEU A 166 2.41 -7.35 3.12
CA LEU A 166 3.76 -6.81 2.92
C LEU A 166 4.18 -6.71 1.44
N VAL A 167 3.49 -7.43 0.55
CA VAL A 167 3.76 -7.37 -0.89
C VAL A 167 3.38 -5.99 -1.46
N GLY A 168 2.39 -5.32 -0.87
CA GLY A 168 1.92 -4.02 -1.31
C GLY A 168 2.97 -2.90 -1.27
N CYS A 169 4.00 -3.02 -0.42
CA CYS A 169 5.06 -1.99 -0.32
C CYS A 169 6.45 -2.60 -0.12
N ALA A 170 6.77 -3.13 1.07
CA ALA A 170 8.13 -3.49 1.45
C ALA A 170 8.75 -4.54 0.51
N VAL A 171 7.99 -5.59 0.14
CA VAL A 171 8.47 -6.68 -0.74
C VAL A 171 8.73 -6.14 -2.14
N THR A 172 7.74 -5.51 -2.76
CA THR A 172 7.88 -5.00 -4.14
C THR A 172 8.95 -3.93 -4.24
N THR A 173 9.11 -3.07 -3.22
CA THR A 173 10.16 -2.05 -3.17
C THR A 173 11.55 -2.69 -3.08
N GLY A 174 11.76 -3.63 -2.15
CA GLY A 174 13.05 -4.28 -1.94
C GLY A 174 13.46 -5.15 -3.11
N VAL A 175 12.57 -6.02 -3.58
CA VAL A 175 12.82 -6.90 -4.74
C VAL A 175 12.99 -6.07 -6.01
N GLY A 176 12.16 -5.05 -6.22
CA GLY A 176 12.26 -4.14 -7.36
C GLY A 176 13.58 -3.37 -7.41
N ALA A 177 14.12 -2.99 -6.26
CA ALA A 177 15.45 -2.36 -6.18
C ALA A 177 16.55 -3.28 -6.72
N VAL A 178 16.46 -4.57 -6.46
CA VAL A 178 17.43 -5.56 -6.95
C VAL A 178 17.31 -5.79 -8.45
N PHE A 179 16.10 -6.12 -8.91
CA PHE A 179 15.90 -6.53 -10.31
C PHE A 179 15.83 -5.38 -11.29
N ASN A 180 15.18 -4.27 -10.90
CA ASN A 180 14.88 -3.18 -11.84
C ASN A 180 15.86 -2.01 -11.73
N THR A 181 16.37 -1.71 -10.52
CA THR A 181 17.26 -0.55 -10.28
C THR A 181 18.72 -0.96 -10.33
N ALA A 182 19.15 -1.87 -9.43
CA ALA A 182 20.53 -2.33 -9.36
C ALA A 182 20.88 -3.35 -10.45
N ARG A 183 19.87 -4.08 -10.98
CA ARG A 183 20.03 -5.13 -12.00
C ARG A 183 21.10 -6.13 -11.60
N VAL A 184 20.96 -6.64 -10.39
CA VAL A 184 21.91 -7.62 -9.83
C VAL A 184 21.96 -8.86 -10.71
N GLU A 185 23.15 -9.21 -11.15
CA GLU A 185 23.43 -10.39 -11.95
C GLU A 185 23.85 -11.58 -11.07
N PRO A 186 23.65 -12.84 -11.50
CA PRO A 186 24.19 -14.01 -10.83
C PRO A 186 25.70 -13.89 -10.63
N GLY A 187 26.19 -14.28 -9.43
CA GLY A 187 27.59 -14.14 -9.06
C GLY A 187 28.00 -12.75 -8.52
N SER A 188 27.09 -11.80 -8.48
CA SER A 188 27.37 -10.47 -7.90
C SER A 188 27.62 -10.54 -6.39
N ILE A 189 28.42 -9.58 -5.88
CA ILE A 189 28.53 -9.29 -4.44
C ILE A 189 27.66 -8.09 -4.13
N VAL A 190 26.70 -8.24 -3.21
CA VAL A 190 25.71 -7.20 -2.87
C VAL A 190 25.88 -6.75 -1.44
N ALA A 191 26.04 -5.45 -1.20
CA ALA A 191 26.04 -4.86 0.13
C ALA A 191 24.72 -4.11 0.37
N VAL A 192 24.03 -4.46 1.46
CA VAL A 192 22.75 -3.88 1.86
C VAL A 192 22.94 -3.08 3.14
N PHE A 193 22.82 -1.77 3.03
CA PHE A 193 22.92 -0.85 4.17
C PHE A 193 21.52 -0.58 4.74
N GLY A 194 21.24 -1.12 5.93
CA GLY A 194 19.96 -1.01 6.63
C GLY A 194 19.05 -2.24 6.45
N CYS A 195 18.96 -3.05 7.50
CA CYS A 195 18.14 -4.25 7.56
C CYS A 195 16.75 -3.96 8.16
N GLY A 196 16.02 -2.99 7.59
CA GLY A 196 14.61 -2.75 7.84
C GLY A 196 13.73 -3.54 6.86
N GLY A 197 12.42 -3.28 6.84
CA GLY A 197 11.46 -4.00 5.97
C GLY A 197 11.90 -4.05 4.50
N VAL A 198 12.31 -2.92 3.92
CA VAL A 198 12.81 -2.86 2.54
C VAL A 198 14.16 -3.58 2.41
N GLY A 199 15.12 -3.34 3.33
CA GLY A 199 16.45 -3.96 3.26
C GLY A 199 16.41 -5.49 3.36
N LEU A 200 15.55 -6.06 4.21
CA LEU A 200 15.33 -7.50 4.29
C LEU A 200 14.80 -8.08 2.97
N ASN A 201 13.94 -7.35 2.28
CA ASN A 201 13.44 -7.76 0.97
C ASN A 201 14.46 -7.55 -0.15
N VAL A 202 15.38 -6.56 -0.02
CA VAL A 202 16.57 -6.46 -0.90
C VAL A 202 17.46 -7.70 -0.73
N ILE A 203 17.72 -8.14 0.52
CA ILE A 203 18.50 -9.36 0.80
C ILE A 203 17.86 -10.58 0.14
N GLN A 204 16.53 -10.76 0.31
CA GLN A 204 15.81 -11.84 -0.33
C GLN A 204 15.86 -11.75 -1.86
N GLY A 205 15.64 -10.55 -2.41
CA GLY A 205 15.73 -10.29 -3.85
C GLY A 205 17.11 -10.61 -4.42
N ALA A 206 18.19 -10.20 -3.74
CA ALA A 206 19.56 -10.48 -4.13
C ALA A 206 19.87 -11.98 -4.14
N ARG A 207 19.36 -12.72 -3.14
CA ARG A 207 19.45 -14.19 -3.13
C ARG A 207 18.74 -14.82 -4.33
N ILE A 208 17.51 -14.36 -4.63
CA ILE A 208 16.75 -14.85 -5.80
C ILE A 208 17.46 -14.50 -7.11
N ALA A 209 18.12 -13.35 -7.20
CA ALA A 209 18.92 -12.94 -8.37
C ALA A 209 20.21 -13.75 -8.54
N GLY A 210 20.58 -14.62 -7.58
CA GLY A 210 21.77 -15.44 -7.66
C GLY A 210 23.06 -14.73 -7.24
N ALA A 211 22.96 -13.73 -6.35
CA ALA A 211 24.16 -13.11 -5.78
C ALA A 211 25.04 -14.15 -5.08
N GLU A 212 26.36 -14.11 -5.33
CA GLU A 212 27.33 -15.01 -4.72
C GLU A 212 27.52 -14.71 -3.22
N ARG A 213 27.51 -13.43 -2.88
CA ARG A 213 27.67 -12.97 -1.49
C ARG A 213 26.77 -11.78 -1.21
N ILE A 214 26.12 -11.81 -0.05
CA ILE A 214 25.27 -10.71 0.43
C ILE A 214 25.81 -10.25 1.77
N LEU A 215 26.18 -8.97 1.86
CA LEU A 215 26.66 -8.31 3.07
C LEU A 215 25.53 -7.47 3.64
N ALA A 216 24.98 -7.87 4.77
CA ALA A 216 23.93 -7.13 5.48
C ALA A 216 24.56 -6.26 6.57
N LEU A 217 24.35 -4.95 6.48
CA LEU A 217 24.91 -3.96 7.42
C LEU A 217 23.78 -3.24 8.15
N ALA A 218 23.83 -3.23 9.47
CA ALA A 218 22.87 -2.51 10.30
C ALA A 218 23.56 -1.88 11.51
N THR A 219 22.98 -0.80 12.02
CA THR A 219 23.51 -0.09 13.22
C THR A 219 22.99 -0.69 14.53
N ARG A 220 22.00 -1.59 14.47
CA ARG A 220 21.41 -2.26 15.64
C ARG A 220 21.62 -3.77 15.52
N GLU A 221 22.23 -4.37 16.56
CA GLU A 221 22.51 -5.80 16.62
C GLU A 221 21.27 -6.67 16.41
N SER A 222 20.15 -6.31 17.05
CA SER A 222 18.86 -7.00 16.87
C SER A 222 18.34 -7.09 15.42
N LYS A 223 18.94 -6.30 14.50
CA LYS A 223 18.62 -6.38 13.06
C LYS A 223 19.50 -7.36 12.31
N LEU A 224 20.59 -7.82 12.92
CA LEU A 224 21.53 -8.78 12.33
C LEU A 224 21.21 -10.22 12.78
N GLU A 225 20.39 -10.38 13.82
CA GLU A 225 19.93 -11.67 14.33
C GLU A 225 18.67 -12.20 13.59
N MET A 226 18.07 -11.38 12.73
CA MET A 226 16.88 -11.72 11.90
C MET A 226 17.26 -12.42 10.61
#